data_3a85d8b4e49b1d4321d2c6683bf3e681
#
_entry.id   3a85d8b4e49b1d4321d2c6683bf3e681
#
_cell.length_a   1.000
_cell.length_b   1.000
_cell.length_c   1.000
_cell.angle_alpha   90.00
_cell.angle_beta   90.00
_cell.angle_gamma   90.00
#
_symmetry.space_group_name_H-M   'P 1'
#
loop_
_entity.id
_entity.type
_entity.pdbx_description
1 polymer ?
#
loop_
_entity_poly.entity_id
_entity_poly.type
_entity_poly.pdbx_seq_one_letter_code
_entity_poly.pdbx_strand_id
1 'polypeptide(L)'
;MRELILGGARSGKSRLAEQRASDCEQRGMQVIYIATAEALDGEMAERLMHHRANRPAHWLTVEEPVHLAQALKTYAAANRCLLVDCLTLWLSAVLFQGEGGAQLEAGLPLTCPKFWQERQALLDVLPQLP
;
A
#
# COMPACT_ATOMS: atom_id res chain seq x y z
N MET A 1 -10.89 5.18 12.62
CA MET A 1 -9.57 5.01 13.26
C MET A 1 -8.50 4.84 12.20
N ARG A 2 -7.36 5.48 12.39
CA ARG A 2 -6.22 5.34 11.48
C ARG A 2 -5.03 4.85 12.29
N GLU A 3 -4.31 3.87 11.76
CA GLU A 3 -3.18 3.27 12.47
C GLU A 3 -2.00 3.12 11.50
N LEU A 4 -0.82 3.52 11.95
CA LEU A 4 0.43 3.35 11.22
C LEU A 4 1.30 2.35 11.96
N ILE A 5 1.70 1.28 11.28
CA ILE A 5 2.52 0.22 11.87
C ILE A 5 3.92 0.31 11.25
N LEU A 6 4.90 0.55 12.10
CA LEU A 6 6.30 0.70 11.72
C LEU A 6 7.11 -0.49 12.19
N GLY A 7 8.11 -0.87 11.40
CA GLY A 7 9.02 -1.94 11.76
C GLY A 7 9.96 -2.25 10.61
N GLY A 8 11.13 -2.79 10.95
CA GLY A 8 12.09 -3.23 9.94
C GLY A 8 11.66 -4.52 9.24
N ALA A 9 12.50 -5.00 8.35
CA ALA A 9 12.28 -6.28 7.69
C ALA A 9 12.24 -7.39 8.76
N ARG A 10 11.32 -8.33 8.58
CA ARG A 10 11.14 -9.49 9.47
C ARG A 10 10.82 -9.12 10.93
N SER A 11 10.24 -7.94 11.16
CA SER A 11 9.85 -7.48 12.50
C SER A 11 8.48 -8.00 12.95
N GLY A 12 7.72 -8.65 12.03
CA GLY A 12 6.36 -9.08 12.31
C GLY A 12 5.30 -8.01 12.07
N LYS A 13 5.65 -6.89 11.44
CA LYS A 13 4.69 -5.81 11.21
C LYS A 13 3.53 -6.22 10.31
N SER A 14 3.77 -7.04 9.28
CA SER A 14 2.70 -7.52 8.40
C SER A 14 1.73 -8.42 9.14
N ARG A 15 2.24 -9.29 10.00
CA ARG A 15 1.42 -10.15 10.85
C ARG A 15 0.56 -9.32 11.81
N LEU A 16 1.15 -8.30 12.42
CA LEU A 16 0.42 -7.40 13.30
C LEU A 16 -0.69 -6.65 12.56
N ALA A 17 -0.38 -6.15 11.36
CA ALA A 17 -1.37 -5.46 10.53
C ALA A 17 -2.53 -6.38 10.16
N GLU A 18 -2.24 -7.62 9.75
CA GLU A 18 -3.26 -8.62 9.43
C GLU A 18 -4.10 -8.98 10.65
N GLN A 19 -3.48 -9.08 11.83
CA GLN A 19 -4.19 -9.32 13.07
C GLN A 19 -5.17 -8.18 13.40
N ARG A 20 -4.74 -6.93 13.23
CA ARG A 20 -5.61 -5.76 13.44
C ARG A 20 -6.78 -5.77 12.47
N ALA A 21 -6.54 -6.13 11.21
CA ALA A 21 -7.59 -6.23 10.20
C ALA A 21 -8.58 -7.35 10.53
N SER A 22 -8.09 -8.50 10.99
CA SER A 22 -8.94 -9.60 11.43
C SER A 22 -9.82 -9.19 12.62
N ASP A 23 -9.29 -8.41 13.55
CA ASP A 23 -10.05 -7.88 14.69
C ASP A 23 -11.19 -6.97 14.19
N CYS A 24 -10.94 -6.15 13.18
CA CYS A 24 -11.98 -5.32 12.56
C CYS A 24 -13.05 -6.18 11.89
N GLU A 25 -12.65 -7.25 11.21
CA GLU A 25 -13.57 -8.19 10.58
C GLU A 25 -14.50 -8.83 11.60
N GLN A 26 -13.99 -9.19 12.78
CA GLN A 26 -14.79 -9.74 13.86
C GLN A 26 -15.83 -8.76 14.37
N ARG A 27 -15.62 -7.45 14.16
CA ARG A 27 -16.58 -6.39 14.50
C ARG A 27 -17.57 -6.11 13.37
N GLY A 28 -17.57 -6.92 12.32
CA GLY A 28 -18.49 -6.80 11.21
C GLY A 28 -17.99 -5.96 10.04
N MET A 29 -16.72 -5.56 10.02
CA MET A 29 -16.14 -4.79 8.93
C MET A 29 -15.64 -5.70 7.81
N GLN A 30 -15.76 -5.25 6.56
CA GLN A 30 -15.17 -5.92 5.41
C GLN A 30 -13.72 -5.47 5.27
N VAL A 31 -12.79 -6.42 5.16
CA VAL A 31 -11.37 -6.11 4.97
C VAL A 31 -11.04 -6.02 3.49
N ILE A 32 -10.41 -4.91 3.10
CA ILE A 32 -9.85 -4.72 1.76
C ILE A 32 -8.35 -4.54 1.90
N TYR A 33 -7.60 -5.44 1.28
CA TYR A 33 -6.14 -5.43 1.30
C TYR A 33 -5.64 -4.68 0.06
N ILE A 34 -4.93 -3.58 0.28
CA ILE A 34 -4.36 -2.79 -0.80
C ILE A 34 -2.87 -3.09 -0.86
N ALA A 35 -2.48 -3.82 -1.91
CA ALA A 35 -1.10 -4.21 -2.15
C ALA A 35 -0.44 -3.17 -3.07
N THR A 36 0.66 -2.58 -2.59
CA THR A 36 1.43 -1.59 -3.35
C THR A 36 2.61 -2.20 -4.09
N ALA A 37 2.92 -3.48 -3.85
CA ALA A 37 3.99 -4.18 -4.52
C ALA A 37 3.65 -4.49 -5.98
N GLU A 38 4.65 -4.39 -6.85
CA GLU A 38 4.56 -4.86 -8.22
C GLU A 38 5.47 -6.06 -8.42
N ALA A 39 5.00 -7.05 -9.18
CA ALA A 39 5.80 -8.22 -9.55
C ALA A 39 6.67 -7.88 -10.75
N LEU A 40 7.80 -7.17 -10.51
CA LEU A 40 8.71 -6.74 -11.57
C LEU A 40 9.67 -7.84 -12.02
N ASP A 41 9.84 -8.89 -11.23
CA ASP A 41 10.66 -10.06 -11.55
C ASP A 41 10.05 -11.34 -10.94
N GLY A 42 10.64 -12.51 -11.26
CA GLY A 42 10.14 -13.81 -10.81
C GLY A 42 10.22 -14.00 -9.30
N GLU A 43 11.28 -13.50 -8.68
CA GLU A 43 11.45 -13.58 -7.22
C GLU A 43 10.37 -12.77 -6.49
N MET A 44 10.09 -11.57 -6.97
CA MET A 44 9.02 -10.74 -6.41
C MET A 44 7.66 -11.38 -6.60
N ALA A 45 7.40 -11.99 -7.75
CA ALA A 45 6.16 -12.70 -8.03
C ALA A 45 5.96 -13.85 -7.03
N GLU A 46 7.01 -14.62 -6.74
CA GLU A 46 6.94 -15.71 -5.75
C GLU A 46 6.63 -15.18 -4.35
N ARG A 47 7.25 -14.08 -3.94
CA ARG A 47 6.99 -13.44 -2.65
C ARG A 47 5.54 -12.97 -2.54
N LEU A 48 5.01 -12.36 -3.59
CA LEU A 48 3.62 -11.91 -3.62
C LEU A 48 2.65 -13.09 -3.53
N MET A 49 2.92 -14.18 -4.24
CA MET A 49 2.12 -15.40 -4.15
C MET A 49 2.12 -15.97 -2.74
N HIS A 50 3.29 -16.01 -2.09
CA HIS A 50 3.43 -16.49 -0.73
C HIS A 50 2.63 -15.64 0.25
N HIS A 51 2.71 -14.31 0.13
CA HIS A 51 1.92 -13.40 0.94
C HIS A 51 0.42 -13.59 0.75
N ARG A 52 -0.02 -13.79 -0.50
CA ARG A 52 -1.43 -14.07 -0.80
C ARG A 52 -1.91 -15.37 -0.14
N ALA A 53 -1.06 -16.40 -0.17
CA ALA A 53 -1.41 -17.70 0.41
C ALA A 53 -1.60 -17.64 1.93
N ASN A 54 -0.97 -16.68 2.59
CA ASN A 54 -1.03 -16.51 4.04
C ASN A 54 -2.15 -15.60 4.53
N ARG A 55 -2.91 -14.98 3.60
CA ARG A 55 -4.04 -14.12 3.95
C ARG A 55 -5.36 -14.87 3.77
N PRO A 56 -6.41 -14.50 4.54
CA PRO A 56 -7.74 -15.06 4.29
C PRO A 56 -8.19 -14.85 2.85
N ALA A 57 -8.62 -15.91 2.19
CA ALA A 57 -9.00 -15.88 0.77
C ALA A 57 -10.22 -14.99 0.50
N HIS A 58 -11.04 -14.73 1.50
CA HIS A 58 -12.25 -13.91 1.36
C HIS A 58 -11.98 -12.40 1.44
N TRP A 59 -10.76 -11.99 1.80
CA TRP A 59 -10.39 -10.58 1.76
C TRP A 59 -10.24 -10.14 0.31
N LEU A 60 -10.81 -9.00 -0.04
CA LEU A 60 -10.62 -8.42 -1.36
C LEU A 60 -9.21 -7.86 -1.45
N THR A 61 -8.46 -8.23 -2.49
CA THR A 61 -7.13 -7.71 -2.77
C THR A 61 -7.20 -6.72 -3.93
N VAL A 62 -6.69 -5.52 -3.69
CA VAL A 62 -6.56 -4.47 -4.70
C VAL A 62 -5.07 -4.20 -4.91
N GLU A 63 -4.60 -4.29 -6.15
CA GLU A 63 -3.22 -3.99 -6.50
C GLU A 63 -3.13 -2.56 -7.01
N GLU A 64 -2.45 -1.68 -6.25
CA GLU A 64 -2.27 -0.30 -6.66
C GLU A 64 -0.91 0.21 -6.19
N PRO A 65 0.09 0.21 -7.08
CA PRO A 65 1.45 0.61 -6.68
C PRO A 65 1.67 2.12 -6.57
N VAL A 66 0.89 2.94 -7.29
CA VAL A 66 1.18 4.38 -7.41
C VAL A 66 0.05 5.25 -6.85
N HIS A 67 -1.18 5.04 -7.32
CA HIS A 67 -2.33 5.92 -7.01
C HIS A 67 -3.04 5.49 -5.72
N LEU A 68 -2.29 5.47 -4.62
CA LEU A 68 -2.78 4.98 -3.33
C LEU A 68 -3.95 5.83 -2.81
N ALA A 69 -3.86 7.15 -2.92
CA ALA A 69 -4.92 8.04 -2.47
C ALA A 69 -6.25 7.75 -3.18
N GLN A 70 -6.18 7.53 -4.50
CA GLN A 70 -7.36 7.19 -5.29
C GLN A 70 -7.95 5.85 -4.87
N ALA A 71 -7.11 4.85 -4.62
CA ALA A 71 -7.55 3.55 -4.15
C ALA A 71 -8.24 3.65 -2.78
N LEU A 72 -7.67 4.40 -1.86
CA LEU A 72 -8.28 4.63 -0.54
C LEU A 72 -9.64 5.30 -0.68
N LYS A 73 -9.74 6.32 -1.51
CA LYS A 73 -10.99 7.04 -1.76
C LYS A 73 -12.05 6.13 -2.37
N THR A 74 -11.64 5.30 -3.33
CA THR A 74 -12.55 4.41 -4.05
C THR A 74 -13.17 3.35 -3.14
N TYR A 75 -12.36 2.77 -2.25
CA TYR A 75 -12.77 1.61 -1.46
C TYR A 75 -13.21 1.94 -0.04
N ALA A 76 -12.97 3.17 0.44
CA ALA A 76 -13.32 3.54 1.81
C ALA A 76 -14.83 3.56 2.03
N ALA A 77 -15.25 2.99 3.16
CA ALA A 77 -16.63 3.05 3.63
C ALA A 77 -16.62 2.83 5.14
N ALA A 78 -17.70 3.24 5.81
CA ALA A 78 -17.79 3.14 7.27
C ALA A 78 -17.70 1.69 7.78
N ASN A 79 -18.11 0.71 6.95
CA ASN A 79 -18.09 -0.71 7.30
C ASN A 79 -16.89 -1.46 6.72
N ARG A 80 -15.85 -0.75 6.30
CA ARG A 80 -14.67 -1.36 5.68
C ARG A 80 -13.40 -1.01 6.44
N CYS A 81 -12.51 -2.00 6.53
CA CYS A 81 -11.16 -1.85 7.02
C CYS A 81 -10.21 -1.93 5.83
N LEU A 82 -9.45 -0.87 5.58
CA LEU A 82 -8.47 -0.85 4.49
C LEU A 82 -7.08 -1.09 5.08
N LEU A 83 -6.43 -2.16 4.64
CA LEU A 83 -5.07 -2.51 5.04
C LEU A 83 -4.13 -2.25 3.87
N VAL A 84 -3.20 -1.30 4.04
CA VAL A 84 -2.22 -0.96 3.01
C VAL A 84 -0.88 -1.63 3.35
N ASP A 85 -0.38 -2.44 2.44
CA ASP A 85 0.92 -3.10 2.57
C ASP A 85 1.72 -2.91 1.28
N CYS A 86 2.71 -2.05 1.23
CA CYS A 86 3.19 -1.16 2.30
C CYS A 86 3.50 0.22 1.72
N LEU A 87 3.65 1.21 2.58
CA LEU A 87 3.97 2.57 2.16
C LEU A 87 5.39 2.70 1.59
N THR A 88 6.32 1.85 2.04
CA THR A 88 7.69 1.85 1.53
C THR A 88 7.75 1.54 0.04
N LEU A 89 7.05 0.51 -0.41
CA LEU A 89 7.01 0.13 -1.83
C LEU A 89 6.25 1.16 -2.66
N TRP A 90 5.18 1.73 -2.10
CA TRP A 90 4.47 2.85 -2.75
C TRP A 90 5.42 4.03 -2.94
N LEU A 91 6.17 4.39 -1.90
CA LEU A 91 7.12 5.50 -1.96
C LEU A 91 8.17 5.26 -3.06
N SER A 92 8.73 4.04 -3.13
CA SER A 92 9.67 3.68 -4.19
C SER A 92 9.05 3.84 -5.58
N ALA A 93 7.82 3.41 -5.76
CA ALA A 93 7.13 3.49 -7.04
C ALA A 93 6.96 4.95 -7.48
N VAL A 94 6.48 5.82 -6.59
CA VAL A 94 6.22 7.22 -6.95
C VAL A 94 7.50 8.05 -7.12
N LEU A 95 8.60 7.65 -6.48
CA LEU A 95 9.89 8.33 -6.62
C LEU A 95 10.64 7.92 -7.89
N PHE A 96 10.63 6.62 -8.23
CA PHE A 96 11.57 6.09 -9.23
C PHE A 96 10.93 5.61 -10.54
N GLN A 97 9.61 5.45 -10.59
CA GLN A 97 8.95 5.15 -11.85
C GLN A 97 8.79 6.42 -12.69
N GLY A 98 8.83 6.28 -14.01
CA GLY A 98 8.72 7.40 -14.93
C GLY A 98 9.94 8.33 -14.87
N GLU A 99 9.71 9.63 -14.66
CA GLU A 99 10.76 10.65 -14.71
C GLU A 99 11.83 10.48 -13.64
N GLY A 100 11.44 10.07 -12.42
CA GLY A 100 12.38 9.87 -11.32
C GLY A 100 13.42 8.80 -11.63
N GLY A 101 12.98 7.68 -12.19
CA GLY A 101 13.89 6.59 -12.60
C GLY A 101 14.83 7.03 -13.73
N ALA A 102 14.29 7.71 -14.74
CA ALA A 102 15.09 8.21 -15.86
C ALA A 102 16.13 9.24 -15.39
N GLN A 103 15.74 10.15 -14.50
CA GLN A 103 16.66 11.14 -13.93
C GLN A 103 17.78 10.49 -13.13
N LEU A 104 17.46 9.47 -12.34
CA LEU A 104 18.45 8.73 -11.56
C LEU A 104 19.47 8.04 -12.49
N GLU A 105 18.99 7.35 -13.53
CA GLU A 105 19.87 6.70 -14.51
C GLU A 105 20.78 7.69 -15.25
N ALA A 106 20.25 8.88 -15.55
CA ALA A 106 21.00 9.92 -16.23
C ALA A 106 21.94 10.70 -15.31
N GLY A 107 21.93 10.44 -14.02
CA GLY A 107 22.73 11.19 -13.03
C GLY A 107 22.23 12.61 -12.80
N LEU A 108 20.97 12.89 -13.12
CA LEU A 108 20.35 14.21 -12.96
C LEU A 108 19.71 14.32 -11.58
N PRO A 109 19.53 15.55 -11.06
CA PRO A 109 18.78 15.76 -9.83
C PRO A 109 17.34 15.27 -9.98
N LEU A 110 16.83 14.61 -8.92
CA LEU A 110 15.46 14.11 -8.90
C LEU A 110 14.48 15.26 -8.62
N THR A 111 13.53 15.49 -9.52
CA THR A 111 12.44 16.47 -9.32
C THR A 111 11.16 15.80 -8.81
N CYS A 112 10.92 14.55 -9.20
CA CYS A 112 9.85 13.69 -8.70
C CYS A 112 8.47 14.37 -8.62
N PRO A 113 7.94 14.96 -9.71
CA PRO A 113 6.63 15.62 -9.65
C PRO A 113 5.51 14.66 -9.27
N LYS A 114 5.61 13.40 -9.67
CA LYS A 114 4.64 12.36 -9.34
C LYS A 114 4.59 12.10 -7.83
N PHE A 115 5.74 12.10 -7.17
CA PHE A 115 5.83 11.95 -5.73
C PHE A 115 5.07 13.08 -5.01
N TRP A 116 5.32 14.33 -5.40
CA TRP A 116 4.65 15.46 -4.77
C TRP A 116 3.15 15.44 -4.96
N GLN A 117 2.69 15.06 -6.15
CA GLN A 117 1.26 14.92 -6.44
C GLN A 117 0.61 13.85 -5.58
N GLU A 118 1.19 12.64 -5.55
CA GLU A 118 0.63 11.51 -4.82
C GLU A 118 0.73 11.69 -3.31
N ARG A 119 1.82 12.29 -2.84
CA ARG A 119 1.98 12.64 -1.42
C ARG A 119 0.88 13.62 -0.98
N GLN A 120 0.66 14.66 -1.75
CA GLN A 120 -0.36 15.65 -1.41
C GLN A 120 -1.76 15.03 -1.46
N ALA A 121 -2.03 14.22 -2.46
CA ALA A 121 -3.31 13.53 -2.57
C ALA A 121 -3.56 12.60 -1.37
N LEU A 122 -2.54 11.88 -0.92
CA LEU A 122 -2.64 11.03 0.26
C LEU A 122 -2.92 11.83 1.52
N LEU A 123 -2.18 12.93 1.74
CA LEU A 123 -2.37 13.79 2.90
C LEU A 123 -3.75 14.45 2.90
N ASP A 124 -4.29 14.75 1.73
CA ASP A 124 -5.61 15.35 1.61
C ASP A 124 -6.73 14.35 1.88
N VAL A 125 -6.56 13.08 1.45
CA VAL A 125 -7.61 12.07 1.56
C VAL A 125 -7.71 11.47 2.97
N LEU A 126 -6.58 11.30 3.66
CA LEU A 126 -6.58 10.62 4.96
C LEU A 126 -7.54 11.23 6.00
N PRO A 127 -7.61 12.55 6.19
CA PRO A 127 -8.56 13.12 7.14
C PRO A 127 -10.02 12.95 6.76
N GLN A 128 -10.31 12.69 5.48
CA GLN A 128 -11.66 12.58 4.95
C GLN A 128 -12.21 11.15 5.01
N LEU A 129 -11.37 10.16 5.31
CA LEU A 129 -11.79 8.76 5.37
C LEU A 129 -12.69 8.51 6.57
N PRO A 130 -13.73 7.66 6.41
CA PRO A 130 -14.61 7.29 7.52
C PRO A 130 -13.91 6.68 8.72
#